data_ae9eedf8105307dc8d37f2c777c32e3c
#
_entry.id   ae9eedf8105307dc8d37f2c777c32e3c
#
_cell.length_a   1.000
_cell.length_b   1.000
_cell.length_c   1.000
_cell.angle_alpha   90.00
_cell.angle_beta   90.00
_cell.angle_gamma   90.00
#
_symmetry.space_group_name_H-M   'P 1'
#
loop_
_entity.id
_entity.type
_entity.pdbx_description
1 polymer ?
#
loop_
_entity_poly.entity_id
_entity_poly.type
_entity_poly.pdbx_seq_one_letter_code
_entity_poly.pdbx_strand_id
1 'polypeptide(L)'
;GTTMAVPDHSIDPRIIESARKEFLEKGFEKASLKSICEGAGVTTGALYKRYKGKEDLFSATVRQTVEELYSVASQRGDRELSLMSDEELIKAWDMDHSDMMWWFRYLYDRHDDFYLLLACSEGTRYSRFAHDWVALLTKATSAFLEEAKRRGLCRKDVNPDELHILLSAFWTTIYEPFIHHFT
;
A
#
# COMPACT_ATOMS: atom_id res chain seq x y z
N GLY A 1 -42.56 -9.80 -19.42
CA GLY A 1 -41.49 -8.85 -19.28
C GLY A 1 -40.70 -9.22 -18.05
N THR A 2 -39.49 -9.80 -18.24
CA THR A 2 -38.58 -10.12 -17.15
C THR A 2 -37.91 -8.82 -16.74
N THR A 3 -38.38 -8.25 -15.64
CA THR A 3 -37.73 -7.08 -15.05
C THR A 3 -36.39 -7.57 -14.51
N MET A 4 -35.28 -7.19 -15.19
CA MET A 4 -33.96 -7.39 -14.64
C MET A 4 -33.84 -6.52 -13.37
N ALA A 5 -33.63 -7.16 -12.22
CA ALA A 5 -33.42 -6.47 -10.96
C ALA A 5 -32.15 -5.58 -11.10
N VAL A 6 -32.29 -4.28 -10.88
CA VAL A 6 -31.16 -3.34 -10.81
C VAL A 6 -30.25 -3.82 -9.67
N PRO A 7 -28.94 -3.99 -9.90
CA PRO A 7 -28.02 -4.39 -8.83
C PRO A 7 -28.10 -3.40 -7.65
N ASP A 8 -28.35 -3.92 -6.45
CA ASP A 8 -28.33 -3.10 -5.25
C ASP A 8 -26.90 -2.79 -4.83
N HIS A 9 -26.38 -1.63 -5.27
CA HIS A 9 -25.03 -1.16 -4.96
C HIS A 9 -24.82 -0.83 -3.47
N SER A 10 -25.90 -0.77 -2.65
CA SER A 10 -25.77 -0.53 -1.20
C SER A 10 -25.19 -1.73 -0.45
N ILE A 11 -25.23 -2.91 -1.04
CA ILE A 11 -24.71 -4.16 -0.45
C ILE A 11 -23.18 -4.16 -0.43
N ASP A 12 -22.53 -3.63 -1.47
CA ASP A 12 -21.06 -3.67 -1.60
C ASP A 12 -20.34 -2.96 -0.45
N PRO A 13 -20.69 -1.73 -0.02
CA PRO A 13 -20.10 -1.10 1.14
C PRO A 13 -20.25 -1.90 2.43
N ARG A 14 -21.40 -2.56 2.63
CA ARG A 14 -21.65 -3.42 3.81
C ARG A 14 -20.77 -4.66 3.81
N ILE A 15 -20.60 -5.30 2.66
CA ILE A 15 -19.71 -6.45 2.50
C ILE A 15 -18.27 -6.06 2.76
N ILE A 16 -17.80 -4.96 2.17
CA ILE A 16 -16.42 -4.45 2.35
C ILE A 16 -16.16 -4.11 3.82
N GLU A 17 -17.07 -3.44 4.50
CA GLU A 17 -16.90 -3.09 5.91
C GLU A 17 -16.88 -4.33 6.82
N SER A 18 -17.76 -5.31 6.57
CA SER A 18 -17.76 -6.58 7.29
C SER A 18 -16.48 -7.38 7.02
N ALA A 19 -16.02 -7.40 5.77
CA ALA A 19 -14.78 -8.05 5.37
C ALA A 19 -13.57 -7.42 6.07
N ARG A 20 -13.51 -6.10 6.11
CA ARG A 20 -12.45 -5.34 6.81
C ARG A 20 -12.35 -5.76 8.26
N LYS A 21 -13.46 -5.79 8.99
CA LYS A 21 -13.50 -6.22 10.39
C LYS A 21 -12.99 -7.65 10.58
N GLU A 22 -13.48 -8.58 9.77
CA GLU A 22 -13.10 -9.99 9.84
C GLU A 22 -11.61 -10.18 9.55
N PHE A 23 -11.09 -9.54 8.49
CA PHE A 23 -9.67 -9.63 8.14
C PHE A 23 -8.76 -8.96 9.17
N LEU A 24 -9.16 -7.84 9.75
CA LEU A 24 -8.39 -7.18 10.81
C LEU A 24 -8.32 -8.06 12.06
N GLU A 25 -9.41 -8.74 12.41
CA GLU A 25 -9.48 -9.57 13.61
C GLU A 25 -8.74 -10.89 13.45
N LYS A 26 -8.87 -11.57 12.30
CA LYS A 26 -8.42 -12.97 12.12
C LYS A 26 -7.28 -13.14 11.14
N GLY A 27 -6.95 -12.12 10.35
CA GLY A 27 -6.10 -12.26 9.17
C GLY A 27 -6.82 -12.95 8.02
N PHE A 28 -6.22 -12.89 6.83
CA PHE A 28 -6.82 -13.46 5.62
C PHE A 28 -7.05 -14.97 5.74
N GLU A 29 -6.05 -15.73 6.17
CA GLU A 29 -6.12 -17.20 6.16
C GLU A 29 -7.24 -17.75 7.05
N LYS A 30 -7.42 -17.17 8.22
CA LYS A 30 -8.41 -17.60 9.22
C LYS A 30 -9.77 -16.94 9.06
N ALA A 31 -9.89 -15.93 8.20
CA ALA A 31 -11.15 -15.23 7.95
C ALA A 31 -12.18 -16.13 7.30
N SER A 32 -13.44 -15.97 7.66
CA SER A 32 -14.57 -16.77 7.22
C SER A 32 -15.51 -15.94 6.34
N LEU A 33 -15.76 -16.37 5.11
CA LEU A 33 -16.77 -15.76 4.24
C LEU A 33 -18.18 -15.83 4.84
N LYS A 34 -18.47 -16.89 5.60
CA LYS A 34 -19.74 -17.00 6.31
C LYS A 34 -19.90 -15.88 7.34
N SER A 35 -18.88 -15.67 8.18
CA SER A 35 -18.89 -14.57 9.17
C SER A 35 -19.01 -13.20 8.51
N ILE A 36 -18.35 -13.00 7.37
CA ILE A 36 -18.44 -11.75 6.59
C ILE A 36 -19.88 -11.54 6.09
N CYS A 37 -20.51 -12.57 5.54
CA CYS A 37 -21.90 -12.51 5.08
C CYS A 37 -22.87 -12.21 6.23
N GLU A 38 -22.70 -12.88 7.37
CA GLU A 38 -23.51 -12.64 8.57
C GLU A 38 -23.37 -11.18 9.06
N GLY A 39 -22.15 -10.68 9.14
CA GLY A 39 -21.87 -9.30 9.55
C GLY A 39 -22.43 -8.25 8.58
N ALA A 40 -22.48 -8.56 7.30
CA ALA A 40 -23.03 -7.68 6.26
C ALA A 40 -24.57 -7.83 6.09
N GLY A 41 -25.16 -8.84 6.68
CA GLY A 41 -26.59 -9.15 6.49
C GLY A 41 -26.92 -9.59 5.06
N VAL A 42 -26.04 -10.36 4.43
CA VAL A 42 -26.20 -10.86 3.05
C VAL A 42 -26.03 -12.37 3.00
N THR A 43 -26.53 -12.99 1.94
CA THR A 43 -26.33 -14.43 1.67
C THR A 43 -24.96 -14.66 1.03
N THR A 44 -24.42 -15.88 1.16
CA THR A 44 -23.22 -16.30 0.44
C THR A 44 -23.40 -16.20 -1.08
N GLY A 45 -24.58 -16.50 -1.59
CA GLY A 45 -24.90 -16.33 -3.01
C GLY A 45 -24.79 -14.87 -3.48
N ALA A 46 -25.24 -13.93 -2.66
CA ALA A 46 -25.12 -12.50 -2.97
C ALA A 46 -23.65 -12.05 -2.99
N LEU A 47 -22.82 -12.57 -2.07
CA LEU A 47 -21.38 -12.32 -2.05
C LEU A 47 -20.69 -12.88 -3.31
N TYR A 48 -20.95 -14.13 -3.67
CA TYR A 48 -20.32 -14.76 -4.83
C TYR A 48 -20.75 -14.18 -6.18
N LYS A 49 -21.86 -13.47 -6.24
CA LYS A 49 -22.22 -12.69 -7.43
C LYS A 49 -21.32 -11.49 -7.66
N ARG A 50 -20.64 -11.00 -6.63
CA ARG A 50 -19.81 -9.79 -6.65
C ARG A 50 -18.32 -10.09 -6.59
N TYR A 51 -17.94 -11.11 -5.84
CA TYR A 51 -16.56 -11.47 -5.57
C TYR A 51 -16.35 -12.95 -5.85
N LYS A 52 -15.26 -13.28 -6.51
CA LYS A 52 -14.93 -14.67 -6.91
C LYS A 52 -14.60 -15.57 -5.71
N GLY A 53 -14.21 -14.98 -4.59
CA GLY A 53 -13.84 -15.68 -3.38
C GLY A 53 -13.16 -14.75 -2.38
N LYS A 54 -12.58 -15.35 -1.36
CA LYS A 54 -11.99 -14.62 -0.22
C LYS A 54 -10.83 -13.70 -0.63
N GLU A 55 -9.96 -14.12 -1.53
CA GLU A 55 -8.84 -13.29 -2.00
C GLU A 55 -9.32 -12.09 -2.83
N ASP A 56 -10.31 -12.29 -3.70
CA ASP A 56 -10.91 -11.20 -4.48
C ASP A 56 -11.55 -10.15 -3.56
N LEU A 57 -12.21 -10.61 -2.50
CA LEU A 57 -12.79 -9.75 -1.48
C LEU A 57 -11.72 -9.00 -0.68
N PHE A 58 -10.62 -9.66 -0.30
CA PHE A 58 -9.49 -9.01 0.36
C PHE A 58 -8.88 -7.93 -0.55
N SER A 59 -8.65 -8.25 -1.81
CA SER A 59 -8.16 -7.29 -2.81
C SER A 59 -9.08 -6.09 -2.94
N ALA A 60 -10.39 -6.31 -3.01
CA ALA A 60 -11.36 -5.22 -3.08
C ALA A 60 -11.31 -4.31 -1.84
N THR A 61 -11.04 -4.88 -0.66
CA THR A 61 -10.95 -4.13 0.60
C THR A 61 -9.76 -3.17 0.62
N VAL A 62 -8.61 -3.55 0.07
CA VAL A 62 -7.36 -2.75 0.12
C VAL A 62 -7.03 -2.05 -1.21
N ARG A 63 -7.76 -2.33 -2.28
CA ARG A 63 -7.43 -1.89 -3.66
C ARG A 63 -7.22 -0.39 -3.77
N GLN A 64 -8.14 0.41 -3.25
CA GLN A 64 -8.05 1.86 -3.36
C GLN A 64 -6.76 2.38 -2.71
N THR A 65 -6.44 1.92 -1.50
CA THR A 65 -5.22 2.32 -0.79
C THR A 65 -3.96 1.90 -1.54
N VAL A 66 -3.93 0.68 -2.09
CA VAL A 66 -2.80 0.20 -2.90
C VAL A 66 -2.62 1.04 -4.16
N GLU A 67 -3.70 1.31 -4.90
CA GLU A 67 -3.65 2.13 -6.12
C GLU A 67 -3.20 3.55 -5.83
N GLU A 68 -3.71 4.18 -4.78
CA GLU A 68 -3.29 5.52 -4.35
C GLU A 68 -1.82 5.57 -3.96
N LEU A 69 -1.35 4.57 -3.21
CA LEU A 69 0.04 4.48 -2.76
C LEU A 69 1.01 4.33 -3.94
N TYR A 70 0.71 3.44 -4.88
CA TYR A 70 1.51 3.28 -6.10
C TYR A 70 1.45 4.51 -7.00
N SER A 71 0.30 5.19 -7.07
CA SER A 71 0.17 6.46 -7.81
C SER A 71 1.07 7.55 -7.23
N VAL A 72 1.11 7.70 -5.91
CA VAL A 72 2.00 8.66 -5.24
C VAL A 72 3.47 8.33 -5.50
N ALA A 73 3.83 7.06 -5.42
CA ALA A 73 5.20 6.61 -5.72
C ALA A 73 5.59 6.86 -7.19
N SER A 74 4.67 6.57 -8.12
CA SER A 74 4.86 6.80 -9.56
C SER A 74 5.05 8.28 -9.87
N GLN A 75 4.19 9.16 -9.35
CA GLN A 75 4.31 10.62 -9.54
C GLN A 75 5.65 11.17 -9.07
N ARG A 76 6.23 10.59 -8.02
CA ARG A 76 7.57 10.97 -7.52
C ARG A 76 8.70 10.37 -8.35
N GLY A 77 8.52 9.17 -8.91
CA GLY A 77 9.52 8.42 -9.69
C GLY A 77 9.56 8.73 -11.18
N ASP A 78 8.44 9.18 -11.78
CA ASP A 78 8.30 9.42 -13.22
C ASP A 78 8.79 10.82 -13.65
N ARG A 79 9.46 11.55 -12.78
CA ARG A 79 10.10 12.81 -13.13
C ARG A 79 11.27 12.54 -14.08
N GLU A 80 11.32 13.31 -15.16
CA GLU A 80 12.46 13.26 -16.07
C GLU A 80 13.67 13.95 -15.39
N LEU A 81 14.47 13.14 -14.69
CA LEU A 81 15.55 13.61 -13.83
C LEU A 81 16.58 14.45 -14.59
N SER A 82 16.78 14.15 -15.89
CA SER A 82 17.69 14.89 -16.76
C SER A 82 17.30 16.37 -16.96
N LEU A 83 16.01 16.69 -16.80
CA LEU A 83 15.48 18.06 -16.93
C LEU A 83 15.45 18.84 -15.63
N MET A 84 15.68 18.17 -14.49
CA MET A 84 15.72 18.83 -13.18
C MET A 84 17.03 19.62 -13.02
N SER A 85 16.94 20.81 -12.40
CA SER A 85 18.14 21.54 -11.97
C SER A 85 18.86 20.80 -10.84
N ASP A 86 20.12 21.14 -10.58
CA ASP A 86 20.89 20.57 -9.47
C ASP A 86 20.20 20.84 -8.12
N GLU A 87 19.66 22.04 -7.95
CA GLU A 87 18.93 22.44 -6.74
C GLU A 87 17.64 21.63 -6.56
N GLU A 88 16.88 21.42 -7.64
CA GLU A 88 15.68 20.58 -7.62
C GLU A 88 16.01 19.13 -7.30
N LEU A 89 17.11 18.60 -7.84
CA LEU A 89 17.54 17.23 -7.60
C LEU A 89 17.95 17.04 -6.12
N ILE A 90 18.73 17.96 -5.57
CA ILE A 90 19.16 17.96 -4.16
C ILE A 90 17.95 18.08 -3.24
N LYS A 91 17.01 18.99 -3.55
CA LYS A 91 15.79 19.19 -2.76
C LYS A 91 14.87 17.98 -2.78
N ALA A 92 14.76 17.29 -3.91
CA ALA A 92 13.96 16.06 -4.03
C ALA A 92 14.53 14.92 -3.19
N TRP A 93 15.84 14.93 -2.94
CA TRP A 93 16.54 13.98 -2.08
C TRP A 93 16.42 14.33 -0.59
N ASP A 94 16.35 15.61 -0.29
CA ASP A 94 16.26 16.11 1.08
C ASP A 94 14.82 15.95 1.60
N MET A 95 14.56 14.86 2.31
CA MET A 95 13.28 14.61 2.95
C MET A 95 13.21 15.42 4.25
N ASP A 96 12.65 16.62 4.19
CA ASP A 96 12.52 17.50 5.34
C ASP A 96 11.42 17.02 6.32
N HIS A 97 11.31 17.72 7.46
CA HIS A 97 10.31 17.39 8.48
C HIS A 97 8.86 17.42 7.95
N SER A 98 8.53 18.33 7.05
CA SER A 98 7.19 18.45 6.48
C SER A 98 6.83 17.25 5.58
N ASP A 99 7.79 16.75 4.80
CA ASP A 99 7.64 15.55 3.98
C ASP A 99 7.44 14.29 4.84
N MET A 100 8.23 14.17 5.91
CA MET A 100 8.08 13.09 6.88
C MET A 100 6.70 13.12 7.55
N MET A 101 6.25 14.28 8.02
CA MET A 101 4.94 14.45 8.65
C MET A 101 3.81 14.17 7.67
N TRP A 102 3.96 14.53 6.40
CA TRP A 102 2.98 14.21 5.37
C TRP A 102 2.83 12.69 5.21
N TRP A 103 3.94 11.96 5.13
CA TRP A 103 3.92 10.49 5.03
C TRP A 103 3.27 9.84 6.24
N PHE A 104 3.61 10.28 7.45
CA PHE A 104 2.98 9.74 8.66
C PHE A 104 1.48 9.97 8.66
N ARG A 105 1.01 11.17 8.35
CA ARG A 105 -0.42 11.47 8.26
C ARG A 105 -1.10 10.61 7.19
N TYR A 106 -0.53 10.53 6.03
CA TYR A 106 -1.05 9.73 4.92
C TYR A 106 -1.23 8.25 5.33
N LEU A 107 -0.22 7.67 5.98
CA LEU A 107 -0.26 6.29 6.45
C LEU A 107 -1.25 6.11 7.61
N TYR A 108 -1.28 7.03 8.57
CA TYR A 108 -2.22 6.97 9.70
C TYR A 108 -3.67 7.10 9.27
N ASP A 109 -3.99 7.96 8.31
CA ASP A 109 -5.34 8.08 7.75
C ASP A 109 -5.85 6.79 7.11
N ARG A 110 -4.92 5.89 6.74
CA ARG A 110 -5.17 4.57 6.13
C ARG A 110 -4.68 3.41 7.01
N HIS A 111 -4.65 3.63 8.31
CA HIS A 111 -4.08 2.70 9.29
C HIS A 111 -4.58 1.27 9.11
N ASP A 112 -5.89 1.06 9.00
CA ASP A 112 -6.47 -0.28 8.91
C ASP A 112 -6.05 -0.99 7.62
N ASP A 113 -6.02 -0.31 6.49
CA ASP A 113 -5.59 -0.88 5.22
C ASP A 113 -4.10 -1.23 5.23
N PHE A 114 -3.25 -0.38 5.82
CA PHE A 114 -1.84 -0.72 6.01
C PHE A 114 -1.64 -1.90 6.94
N TYR A 115 -2.38 -1.96 8.03
CA TYR A 115 -2.33 -3.11 8.91
C TYR A 115 -2.76 -4.40 8.20
N LEU A 116 -3.82 -4.36 7.39
CA LEU A 116 -4.23 -5.48 6.54
C LEU A 116 -3.11 -5.93 5.61
N LEU A 117 -2.46 -5.00 4.92
CA LEU A 117 -1.39 -5.30 3.97
C LEU A 117 -0.13 -5.85 4.65
N LEU A 118 0.24 -5.31 5.81
CA LEU A 118 1.49 -5.66 6.50
C LEU A 118 1.37 -6.89 7.39
N ALA A 119 0.23 -7.07 8.06
CA ALA A 119 0.07 -8.09 9.11
C ALA A 119 -1.00 -9.15 8.81
N CYS A 120 -1.94 -8.89 7.90
CA CYS A 120 -3.10 -9.74 7.66
C CYS A 120 -3.17 -10.34 6.26
N SER A 121 -2.17 -10.15 5.42
CA SER A 121 -2.22 -10.49 3.99
C SER A 121 -1.61 -11.84 3.63
N GLU A 122 -1.18 -12.62 4.60
CA GLU A 122 -0.61 -13.95 4.35
C GLU A 122 -1.60 -14.83 3.58
N GLY A 123 -1.12 -15.51 2.54
CA GLY A 123 -1.95 -16.29 1.61
C GLY A 123 -2.56 -15.49 0.46
N THR A 124 -2.35 -14.18 0.39
CA THR A 124 -2.80 -13.32 -0.72
C THR A 124 -1.62 -12.88 -1.59
N ARG A 125 -1.95 -12.27 -2.74
CA ARG A 125 -0.96 -11.58 -3.60
C ARG A 125 -0.20 -10.44 -2.90
N TYR A 126 -0.70 -9.95 -1.78
CA TYR A 126 -0.10 -8.88 -0.99
C TYR A 126 0.81 -9.37 0.14
N SER A 127 1.03 -10.68 0.27
CA SER A 127 1.85 -11.28 1.35
C SER A 127 3.27 -10.70 1.44
N ARG A 128 3.80 -10.19 0.33
CA ARG A 128 5.12 -9.54 0.25
C ARG A 128 5.03 -8.02 0.04
N PHE A 129 3.94 -7.41 0.42
CA PHE A 129 3.69 -5.99 0.14
C PHE A 129 4.84 -5.09 0.64
N ALA A 130 5.31 -5.25 1.87
CA ALA A 130 6.40 -4.46 2.42
C ALA A 130 7.70 -4.59 1.61
N HIS A 131 8.05 -5.82 1.21
CA HIS A 131 9.22 -6.08 0.39
C HIS A 131 9.10 -5.45 -1.01
N ASP A 132 7.97 -5.63 -1.66
CA ASP A 132 7.72 -5.10 -3.01
C ASP A 132 7.70 -3.57 -3.01
N TRP A 133 7.16 -2.96 -1.95
CA TRP A 133 7.16 -1.53 -1.74
C TRP A 133 8.58 -0.97 -1.61
N VAL A 134 9.42 -1.58 -0.77
CA VAL A 134 10.82 -1.18 -0.60
C VAL A 134 11.60 -1.38 -1.90
N ALA A 135 11.37 -2.46 -2.64
CA ALA A 135 12.00 -2.70 -3.93
C ALA A 135 11.65 -1.61 -4.96
N LEU A 136 10.38 -1.20 -5.02
CA LEU A 136 9.93 -0.11 -5.88
C LEU A 136 10.63 1.21 -5.54
N LEU A 137 10.69 1.56 -4.26
CA LEU A 137 11.34 2.79 -3.78
C LEU A 137 12.86 2.76 -3.99
N THR A 138 13.49 1.61 -3.81
CA THR A 138 14.93 1.44 -4.08
C THR A 138 15.23 1.69 -5.54
N LYS A 139 14.40 1.18 -6.45
CA LYS A 139 14.54 1.42 -7.90
C LYS A 139 14.43 2.91 -8.24
N ALA A 140 13.41 3.58 -7.74
CA ALA A 140 13.20 5.01 -7.95
C ALA A 140 14.36 5.84 -7.38
N THR A 141 14.79 5.53 -6.16
CA THR A 141 15.89 6.23 -5.46
C THR A 141 17.24 5.99 -6.14
N SER A 142 17.48 4.77 -6.66
CA SER A 142 18.68 4.45 -7.42
C SER A 142 18.81 5.30 -8.69
N ALA A 143 17.71 5.58 -9.37
CA ALA A 143 17.72 6.45 -10.55
C ALA A 143 18.17 7.89 -10.19
N PHE A 144 17.69 8.43 -9.07
CA PHE A 144 18.15 9.71 -8.54
C PHE A 144 19.65 9.70 -8.19
N LEU A 145 20.10 8.63 -7.54
CA LEU A 145 21.49 8.48 -7.16
C LEU A 145 22.41 8.46 -8.39
N GLU A 146 22.05 7.72 -9.43
CA GLU A 146 22.85 7.65 -10.65
C GLU A 146 22.92 9.01 -11.37
N GLU A 147 21.81 9.75 -11.43
CA GLU A 147 21.81 11.10 -11.99
C GLU A 147 22.67 12.07 -11.14
N ALA A 148 22.59 11.99 -9.82
CA ALA A 148 23.42 12.79 -8.91
C ALA A 148 24.92 12.47 -9.07
N LYS A 149 25.29 11.22 -9.24
CA LYS A 149 26.67 10.78 -9.52
C LYS A 149 27.15 11.31 -10.84
N ARG A 150 26.33 11.23 -11.89
CA ARG A 150 26.65 11.74 -13.23
C ARG A 150 26.98 13.24 -13.21
N ARG A 151 26.28 14.01 -12.37
CA ARG A 151 26.48 15.46 -12.20
C ARG A 151 27.56 15.82 -11.18
N GLY A 152 28.12 14.84 -10.46
CA GLY A 152 29.09 15.10 -9.39
C GLY A 152 28.51 15.72 -8.12
N LEU A 153 27.20 15.56 -7.91
CA LEU A 153 26.48 16.11 -6.75
C LEU A 153 26.56 15.21 -5.51
N CYS A 154 27.02 13.98 -5.64
CA CYS A 154 27.20 13.06 -4.53
C CYS A 154 28.48 12.22 -4.67
N ARG A 155 28.85 11.53 -3.59
CA ARG A 155 29.99 10.61 -3.59
C ARG A 155 29.75 9.46 -4.57
N LYS A 156 30.80 9.08 -5.30
CA LYS A 156 30.71 8.01 -6.32
C LYS A 156 30.71 6.59 -5.74
N ASP A 157 31.09 6.47 -4.47
CA ASP A 157 31.24 5.19 -3.78
C ASP A 157 29.97 4.68 -3.09
N VAL A 158 28.84 5.39 -3.21
CA VAL A 158 27.55 4.91 -2.68
C VAL A 158 27.09 3.72 -3.49
N ASN A 159 26.86 2.60 -2.79
CA ASN A 159 26.48 1.32 -3.36
C ASN A 159 24.94 1.18 -3.35
N PRO A 160 24.29 0.69 -4.45
CA PRO A 160 22.87 0.42 -4.47
C PRO A 160 22.39 -0.56 -3.40
N ASP A 161 23.20 -1.55 -3.04
CA ASP A 161 22.85 -2.51 -1.99
C ASP A 161 22.81 -1.85 -0.59
N GLU A 162 23.76 -0.96 -0.31
CA GLU A 162 23.74 -0.15 0.91
C GLU A 162 22.51 0.75 0.97
N LEU A 163 22.14 1.36 -0.15
CA LEU A 163 20.92 2.15 -0.27
C LEU A 163 19.66 1.32 0.00
N HIS A 164 19.60 0.11 -0.54
CA HIS A 164 18.50 -0.81 -0.28
C HIS A 164 18.37 -1.16 1.21
N ILE A 165 19.48 -1.44 1.88
CA ILE A 165 19.51 -1.74 3.32
C ILE A 165 19.03 -0.52 4.13
N LEU A 166 19.50 0.68 3.80
CA LEU A 166 19.10 1.92 4.47
C LEU A 166 17.60 2.21 4.28
N LEU A 167 17.08 2.03 3.07
CA LEU A 167 15.65 2.20 2.78
C LEU A 167 14.80 1.16 3.50
N SER A 168 15.25 -0.09 3.56
CA SER A 168 14.57 -1.15 4.31
C SER A 168 14.49 -0.82 5.79
N ALA A 169 15.59 -0.36 6.39
CA ALA A 169 15.64 0.06 7.79
C ALA A 169 14.74 1.27 8.05
N PHE A 170 14.75 2.26 7.18
CA PHE A 170 13.91 3.45 7.26
C PHE A 170 12.42 3.10 7.23
N TRP A 171 11.99 2.30 6.26
CA TRP A 171 10.60 1.89 6.13
C TRP A 171 10.15 0.96 7.25
N THR A 172 11.00 0.08 7.73
CA THR A 172 10.72 -0.74 8.93
C THR A 172 10.38 0.16 10.13
N THR A 173 11.12 1.23 10.34
CA THR A 173 10.85 2.21 11.38
C THR A 173 9.47 2.87 11.22
N ILE A 174 9.03 3.09 9.99
CA ILE A 174 7.73 3.72 9.70
C ILE A 174 6.58 2.75 9.94
N TYR A 175 6.67 1.50 9.48
CA TYR A 175 5.52 0.58 9.53
C TYR A 175 5.47 -0.35 10.75
N GLU A 176 6.56 -0.53 11.50
CA GLU A 176 6.54 -1.30 12.75
C GLU A 176 5.48 -0.80 13.76
N PRO A 177 5.27 0.53 13.96
CA PRO A 177 4.21 1.01 14.82
C PRO A 177 2.80 0.56 14.41
N PHE A 178 2.55 0.37 13.12
CA PHE A 178 1.26 -0.13 12.61
C PHE A 178 1.05 -1.59 12.98
N ILE A 179 2.08 -2.43 12.85
CA ILE A 179 2.03 -3.86 13.17
C ILE A 179 1.79 -4.07 14.67
N HIS A 180 2.42 -3.27 15.51
CA HIS A 180 2.36 -3.36 16.96
C HIS A 180 1.29 -2.49 17.61
N HIS A 181 0.44 -1.82 16.83
CA HIS A 181 -0.61 -0.92 17.32
C HIS A 181 -0.11 0.16 18.29
N PHE A 182 1.07 0.69 18.06
CA PHE A 182 1.56 1.84 18.81
C PHE A 182 0.74 3.09 18.44
N THR A 183 0.26 3.80 19.43
CA THR A 183 -0.51 5.05 19.29
C THR A 183 0.39 6.28 19.44
#